data_65be336919b8a81cfd4100424558edc5
#
_entry.id   65be336919b8a81cfd4100424558edc5
#
_cell.length_a   1.000
_cell.length_b   1.000
_cell.length_c   1.000
_cell.angle_alpha   90.00
_cell.angle_beta   90.00
_cell.angle_gamma   90.00
#
_symmetry.space_group_name_H-M   'P 1'
#
loop_
_entity.id
_entity.type
_entity.pdbx_description
1 polymer ?
#
loop_
_entity_poly.entity_id
_entity_poly.type
_entity_poly.pdbx_seq_one_letter_code
_entity_poly.pdbx_strand_id
1 'polypeptide(L)'
;MAISRNQLVKELEPGLNALFGLEYKQYENQSSEIYVTESSDRAFEEEVMLSGFANASVKPEGSGVTYDNAQETFTARYTNETIALAFAITEEAIEDNLYDRLASRYTKALARSMANTKQVKAAYPLNQGLPSIDNYDSGDAVSLFNTSHTTIAGSFQNTLTTQADLNETSLEQALIDIAALTDERGLKIAAKGVK
;
A
#
# COMPACT_ATOMS: atom_id res chain seq x y z
N MET A 1 -39.02 -36.04 -18.35
CA MET A 1 -38.19 -35.71 -17.19
C MET A 1 -38.15 -34.17 -17.11
N ALA A 2 -38.77 -33.58 -16.13
CA ALA A 2 -38.71 -32.12 -15.96
C ALA A 2 -37.37 -31.82 -15.28
N ILE A 3 -36.53 -31.02 -15.92
CA ILE A 3 -35.30 -30.51 -15.33
C ILE A 3 -35.72 -29.53 -14.24
N SER A 4 -35.38 -29.82 -12.99
CA SER A 4 -35.75 -28.94 -11.86
C SER A 4 -34.90 -27.68 -11.89
N ARG A 5 -35.52 -26.51 -11.61
CA ARG A 5 -34.90 -25.18 -11.58
C ARG A 5 -33.68 -25.12 -10.64
N ASN A 6 -33.68 -25.91 -9.56
CA ASN A 6 -32.55 -26.01 -8.63
C ASN A 6 -31.24 -26.51 -9.24
N GLN A 7 -31.29 -27.18 -10.39
CA GLN A 7 -30.08 -27.62 -11.11
C GLN A 7 -29.46 -26.52 -11.94
N LEU A 8 -30.26 -25.60 -12.48
CA LEU A 8 -29.79 -24.45 -13.25
C LEU A 8 -29.01 -23.42 -12.39
N VAL A 9 -29.42 -23.23 -11.15
CA VAL A 9 -28.74 -22.30 -10.22
C VAL A 9 -27.32 -22.77 -9.93
N LYS A 10 -27.09 -24.09 -9.80
CA LYS A 10 -25.76 -24.66 -9.54
C LYS A 10 -24.80 -24.55 -10.72
N GLU A 11 -25.30 -24.46 -11.94
CA GLU A 11 -24.46 -24.27 -13.13
C GLU A 11 -24.18 -22.79 -13.43
N LEU A 12 -25.05 -21.90 -12.97
CA LEU A 12 -24.91 -20.47 -13.15
C LEU A 12 -23.78 -19.87 -12.29
N GLU A 13 -23.63 -20.37 -11.08
CA GLU A 13 -22.63 -19.88 -10.12
C GLU A 13 -21.19 -20.02 -10.62
N PRO A 14 -20.73 -21.18 -11.19
CA PRO A 14 -19.40 -21.28 -11.76
C PRO A 14 -19.17 -20.35 -12.95
N GLY A 15 -20.19 -20.11 -13.78
CA GLY A 15 -20.12 -19.20 -14.91
C GLY A 15 -19.95 -17.75 -14.49
N LEU A 16 -20.69 -17.30 -13.48
CA LEU A 16 -20.57 -15.95 -12.92
C LEU A 16 -19.23 -15.75 -12.21
N ASN A 17 -18.74 -16.75 -11.50
CA ASN A 17 -17.43 -16.70 -10.84
C ASN A 17 -16.28 -16.62 -11.87
N ALA A 18 -16.37 -17.37 -12.97
CA ALA A 18 -15.39 -17.29 -14.06
C ALA A 18 -15.42 -15.90 -14.73
N LEU A 19 -16.63 -15.37 -14.99
CA LEU A 19 -16.81 -14.04 -15.56
C LEU A 19 -16.25 -12.94 -14.62
N PHE A 20 -16.52 -13.04 -13.33
CA PHE A 20 -15.96 -12.15 -12.32
C PHE A 20 -14.44 -12.16 -12.35
N GLY A 21 -13.83 -13.34 -12.35
CA GLY A 21 -12.38 -13.47 -12.38
C GLY A 21 -11.74 -12.90 -13.64
N LEU A 22 -12.39 -13.07 -14.81
CA LEU A 22 -11.92 -12.49 -16.08
C LEU A 22 -12.00 -10.97 -16.06
N GLU A 23 -13.12 -10.41 -15.63
CA GLU A 23 -13.31 -8.95 -15.55
C GLU A 23 -12.38 -8.32 -14.51
N TYR A 24 -12.25 -8.94 -13.32
CA TYR A 24 -11.37 -8.43 -12.27
C TYR A 24 -9.91 -8.34 -12.70
N LYS A 25 -9.43 -9.31 -13.48
CA LYS A 25 -8.06 -9.33 -14.01
C LYS A 25 -7.79 -8.27 -15.08
N GLN A 26 -8.83 -7.70 -15.70
CA GLN A 26 -8.67 -6.62 -16.69
C GLN A 26 -8.31 -5.29 -16.04
N TYR A 27 -8.59 -5.12 -14.74
CA TYR A 27 -8.24 -3.91 -14.01
C TYR A 27 -6.80 -4.01 -13.53
N GLU A 28 -5.97 -3.14 -14.07
CA GLU A 28 -4.57 -3.02 -13.71
C GLU A 28 -4.41 -2.62 -12.23
N ASN A 29 -3.52 -3.30 -11.53
CA ASN A 29 -3.22 -2.97 -10.14
C ASN A 29 -2.11 -1.93 -10.09
N GLN A 30 -2.48 -0.65 -10.17
CA GLN A 30 -1.54 0.49 -10.13
C GLN A 30 -0.76 0.56 -8.80
N SER A 31 -1.33 0.02 -7.71
CA SER A 31 -0.65 0.02 -6.42
C SER A 31 0.63 -0.80 -6.39
N SER A 32 0.77 -1.79 -7.30
CA SER A 32 1.98 -2.61 -7.40
C SER A 32 3.21 -1.85 -7.89
N GLU A 33 3.04 -0.68 -8.50
CA GLU A 33 4.15 0.19 -8.90
C GLU A 33 4.73 0.98 -7.73
N ILE A 34 3.94 1.18 -6.67
CA ILE A 34 4.30 1.99 -5.50
C ILE A 34 4.63 1.12 -4.30
N TYR A 35 3.87 0.04 -4.09
CA TYR A 35 3.96 -0.82 -2.91
C TYR A 35 4.49 -2.21 -3.27
N VAL A 36 5.31 -2.76 -2.38
CA VAL A 36 5.66 -4.18 -2.39
C VAL A 36 4.44 -4.99 -1.97
N THR A 37 4.13 -6.06 -2.70
CA THR A 37 3.00 -6.94 -2.39
C THR A 37 3.50 -8.20 -1.73
N GLU A 38 3.02 -8.47 -0.52
CA GLU A 38 3.31 -9.67 0.25
C GLU A 38 2.02 -10.44 0.57
N SER A 39 2.16 -11.71 0.93
CA SER A 39 1.04 -12.54 1.38
C SER A 39 1.02 -12.63 2.90
N SER A 40 -0.17 -12.60 3.50
CA SER A 40 -0.37 -12.73 4.94
C SER A 40 -1.44 -13.76 5.25
N ASP A 41 -1.17 -14.61 6.25
CA ASP A 41 -2.12 -15.60 6.79
C ASP A 41 -2.70 -15.18 8.15
N ARG A 42 -2.40 -13.95 8.60
CA ARG A 42 -2.73 -13.45 9.93
C ARG A 42 -3.74 -12.31 9.86
N ALA A 43 -4.32 -11.96 11.01
CA ALA A 43 -5.20 -10.80 11.12
C ALA A 43 -4.45 -9.46 11.01
N PHE A 44 -3.17 -9.46 11.36
CA PHE A 44 -2.26 -8.32 11.25
C PHE A 44 -0.83 -8.81 11.04
N GLU A 45 -0.01 -7.99 10.42
CA GLU A 45 1.44 -8.17 10.33
C GLU A 45 2.14 -7.01 11.05
N GLU A 46 3.28 -7.30 11.66
CA GLU A 46 4.11 -6.30 12.33
C GLU A 46 5.50 -6.31 11.71
N GLU A 47 5.97 -5.13 11.37
CA GLU A 47 7.30 -4.91 10.85
C GLU A 47 8.07 -4.03 11.83
N VAL A 48 9.21 -4.55 12.31
CA VAL A 48 10.08 -3.86 13.25
C VAL A 48 11.22 -3.21 12.47
N MET A 49 11.38 -1.91 12.63
CA MET A 49 12.53 -1.22 12.08
C MET A 49 13.78 -1.53 12.87
N LEU A 50 14.75 -2.15 12.19
CA LEU A 50 16.08 -2.43 12.75
C LEU A 50 17.05 -1.33 12.33
N SER A 51 17.75 -0.74 13.29
CA SER A 51 18.80 0.21 12.99
C SER A 51 20.01 -0.46 12.35
N GLY A 52 20.64 0.22 11.40
CA GLY A 52 21.95 -0.17 10.90
C GLY A 52 23.08 0.15 11.87
N PHE A 53 24.29 0.22 11.36
CA PHE A 53 25.49 0.60 12.09
C PHE A 53 25.90 2.03 11.75
N ALA A 54 26.56 2.70 12.70
CA ALA A 54 27.16 3.99 12.48
C ALA A 54 28.39 3.92 11.56
N ASN A 55 28.97 5.09 11.24
CA ASN A 55 30.19 5.15 10.45
C ASN A 55 31.32 4.33 11.11
N ALA A 56 31.99 3.51 10.30
CA ALA A 56 33.17 2.80 10.77
C ALA A 56 34.30 3.80 11.09
N SER A 57 34.94 3.63 12.25
CA SER A 57 36.07 4.46 12.65
C SER A 57 37.40 3.94 12.07
N VAL A 58 38.32 4.86 11.82
CA VAL A 58 39.70 4.46 11.45
C VAL A 58 40.37 3.79 12.65
N LYS A 59 40.87 2.58 12.43
CA LYS A 59 41.59 1.82 13.45
C LYS A 59 43.09 2.13 13.40
N PRO A 60 43.66 2.77 14.42
CA PRO A 60 45.10 2.92 14.51
C PRO A 60 45.80 1.57 14.74
N GLU A 61 47.05 1.51 14.33
CA GLU A 61 47.88 0.31 14.58
C GLU A 61 48.02 0.03 16.08
N GLY A 62 47.84 -1.23 16.50
CA GLY A 62 47.90 -1.63 17.89
C GLY A 62 46.63 -1.38 18.74
N SER A 63 45.61 -0.71 18.21
CA SER A 63 44.33 -0.54 18.93
C SER A 63 43.33 -1.65 18.63
N GLY A 64 42.35 -1.84 19.53
CA GLY A 64 41.23 -2.75 19.33
C GLY A 64 40.26 -2.27 18.26
N VAL A 65 39.34 -3.12 17.78
CA VAL A 65 38.22 -2.79 16.91
C VAL A 65 37.10 -2.18 17.76
N THR A 66 36.46 -1.14 17.28
CA THR A 66 35.26 -0.56 17.89
C THR A 66 34.05 -1.44 17.59
N TYR A 67 33.27 -1.75 18.60
CA TYR A 67 31.99 -2.47 18.45
C TYR A 67 30.85 -1.46 18.41
N ASP A 68 29.91 -1.68 17.52
CA ASP A 68 28.64 -0.93 17.46
C ASP A 68 27.47 -1.90 17.63
N ASN A 69 26.34 -1.40 18.13
CA ASN A 69 25.15 -2.20 18.41
C ASN A 69 24.00 -1.73 17.52
N ALA A 70 23.40 -2.66 16.80
CA ALA A 70 22.10 -2.45 16.19
C ALA A 70 21.01 -2.55 17.26
N GLN A 71 19.94 -1.79 17.10
CA GLN A 71 18.78 -1.78 18.01
C GLN A 71 17.47 -1.70 17.23
N GLU A 72 16.42 -2.20 17.85
CA GLU A 72 15.05 -2.02 17.37
C GLU A 72 14.57 -0.60 17.70
N THR A 73 13.88 0.05 16.78
CA THR A 73 13.38 1.41 16.95
C THR A 73 11.88 1.41 17.16
N PHE A 74 11.09 1.38 16.09
CA PHE A 74 9.66 1.36 16.18
C PHE A 74 9.06 0.19 15.38
N THR A 75 7.81 -0.15 15.69
CA THR A 75 7.06 -1.23 15.05
C THR A 75 5.88 -0.65 14.29
N ALA A 76 5.81 -0.92 13.00
CA ALA A 76 4.64 -0.65 12.19
C ALA A 76 3.72 -1.86 12.19
N ARG A 77 2.41 -1.65 12.40
CA ARG A 77 1.40 -2.70 12.36
C ARG A 77 0.45 -2.50 11.19
N TYR A 78 0.34 -3.51 10.36
CA TYR A 78 -0.57 -3.57 9.22
C TYR A 78 -1.72 -4.51 9.54
N THR A 79 -2.93 -3.98 9.62
CA THR A 79 -4.13 -4.76 9.91
C THR A 79 -4.85 -5.13 8.63
N ASN A 80 -5.14 -6.42 8.44
CA ASN A 80 -5.85 -6.92 7.28
C ASN A 80 -7.33 -6.53 7.35
N GLU A 81 -7.85 -5.97 6.26
CA GLU A 81 -9.26 -5.60 6.10
C GLU A 81 -9.92 -6.46 5.04
N THR A 82 -11.14 -6.89 5.31
CA THR A 82 -11.94 -7.65 4.34
C THR A 82 -12.79 -6.70 3.51
N ILE A 83 -12.61 -6.73 2.20
CA ILE A 83 -13.46 -6.01 1.25
C ILE A 83 -14.47 -6.99 0.70
N ALA A 84 -15.76 -6.73 0.89
CA ALA A 84 -16.85 -7.57 0.41
C ALA A 84 -18.00 -6.72 -0.12
N LEU A 85 -18.60 -7.19 -1.20
CA LEU A 85 -19.82 -6.64 -1.79
C LEU A 85 -20.59 -7.78 -2.45
N ALA A 86 -21.89 -7.79 -2.31
CA ALA A 86 -22.75 -8.80 -2.89
C ALA A 86 -23.96 -8.16 -3.59
N PHE A 87 -24.53 -8.86 -4.54
CA PHE A 87 -25.83 -8.55 -5.11
C PHE A 87 -26.73 -9.81 -5.09
N ALA A 88 -28.03 -9.62 -5.03
CA ALA A 88 -29.00 -10.68 -5.09
C ALA A 88 -29.91 -10.49 -6.31
N ILE A 89 -30.33 -11.60 -6.90
CA ILE A 89 -31.33 -11.63 -7.98
C ILE A 89 -32.56 -12.35 -7.44
N THR A 90 -33.74 -11.74 -7.60
CA THR A 90 -35.00 -12.35 -7.14
C THR A 90 -35.38 -13.55 -8.01
N GLU A 91 -36.12 -14.47 -7.41
CA GLU A 91 -36.61 -15.67 -8.08
C GLU A 91 -37.54 -15.31 -9.25
N GLU A 92 -38.37 -14.26 -9.08
CA GLU A 92 -39.24 -13.73 -10.13
C GLU A 92 -38.45 -13.25 -11.36
N ALA A 93 -37.32 -12.57 -11.15
CA ALA A 93 -36.46 -12.13 -12.26
C ALA A 93 -35.82 -13.30 -12.99
N ILE A 94 -35.58 -14.43 -12.29
CA ILE A 94 -35.11 -15.65 -12.90
C ILE A 94 -36.24 -16.32 -13.71
N GLU A 95 -37.48 -16.32 -13.21
CA GLU A 95 -38.64 -16.87 -13.90
C GLU A 95 -38.97 -16.15 -15.20
N ASP A 96 -38.84 -14.82 -15.19
CA ASP A 96 -39.08 -13.96 -16.37
C ASP A 96 -37.94 -13.96 -17.40
N ASN A 97 -36.93 -14.81 -17.21
CA ASN A 97 -35.75 -14.97 -18.08
C ASN A 97 -34.95 -13.68 -18.32
N LEU A 98 -35.01 -12.73 -17.36
CA LEU A 98 -34.27 -11.47 -17.38
C LEU A 98 -32.88 -11.58 -16.78
N TYR A 99 -32.58 -12.70 -16.12
CA TYR A 99 -31.37 -12.87 -15.31
C TYR A 99 -30.06 -12.90 -16.12
N ASP A 100 -30.08 -13.42 -17.34
CA ASP A 100 -28.87 -13.70 -18.13
C ASP A 100 -28.09 -12.42 -18.44
N ARG A 101 -28.78 -11.41 -18.93
CA ARG A 101 -28.18 -10.10 -19.22
C ARG A 101 -27.90 -9.29 -17.95
N LEU A 102 -28.76 -9.38 -16.93
CA LEU A 102 -28.63 -8.66 -15.68
C LEU A 102 -27.52 -9.25 -14.82
N ALA A 103 -27.46 -10.57 -14.64
CA ALA A 103 -26.44 -11.25 -13.86
C ALA A 103 -25.03 -10.94 -14.40
N SER A 104 -24.83 -11.09 -15.70
CA SER A 104 -23.56 -10.77 -16.36
C SER A 104 -23.17 -9.30 -16.18
N ARG A 105 -24.11 -8.38 -16.35
CA ARG A 105 -23.86 -6.94 -16.20
C ARG A 105 -23.51 -6.58 -14.75
N TYR A 106 -24.24 -7.12 -13.78
CA TYR A 106 -23.97 -6.85 -12.36
C TYR A 106 -22.69 -7.52 -11.87
N THR A 107 -22.34 -8.71 -12.37
CA THR A 107 -21.05 -9.35 -12.07
C THR A 107 -19.87 -8.49 -12.54
N LYS A 108 -19.95 -7.92 -13.73
CA LYS A 108 -18.94 -6.97 -14.24
C LYS A 108 -18.87 -5.70 -13.39
N ALA A 109 -20.02 -5.15 -13.00
CA ALA A 109 -20.08 -3.98 -12.14
C ALA A 109 -19.52 -4.26 -10.75
N LEU A 110 -19.75 -5.45 -10.19
CA LEU A 110 -19.18 -5.92 -8.94
C LEU A 110 -17.65 -6.00 -9.01
N ALA A 111 -17.12 -6.65 -10.06
CA ALA A 111 -15.67 -6.77 -10.26
C ALA A 111 -14.99 -5.39 -10.35
N ARG A 112 -15.59 -4.47 -11.11
CA ARG A 112 -15.11 -3.09 -11.22
C ARG A 112 -15.14 -2.37 -9.88
N SER A 113 -16.23 -2.50 -9.12
CA SER A 113 -16.38 -1.85 -7.81
C SER A 113 -15.33 -2.35 -6.82
N MET A 114 -15.09 -3.65 -6.76
CA MET A 114 -14.08 -4.23 -5.86
C MET A 114 -12.65 -3.81 -6.26
N ALA A 115 -12.32 -3.81 -7.55
CA ALA A 115 -11.03 -3.34 -8.05
C ALA A 115 -10.82 -1.85 -7.70
N ASN A 116 -11.83 -1.01 -7.93
CA ASN A 116 -11.76 0.41 -7.57
C ASN A 116 -11.59 0.63 -6.07
N THR A 117 -12.31 -0.12 -5.23
CA THR A 117 -12.16 -0.02 -3.76
C THR A 117 -10.73 -0.35 -3.32
N LYS A 118 -10.12 -1.39 -3.93
CA LYS A 118 -8.72 -1.74 -3.66
C LYS A 118 -7.77 -0.60 -4.03
N GLN A 119 -7.96 0.04 -5.19
CA GLN A 119 -7.15 1.18 -5.62
C GLN A 119 -7.30 2.38 -4.69
N VAL A 120 -8.54 2.71 -4.30
CA VAL A 120 -8.81 3.81 -3.36
C VAL A 120 -8.15 3.55 -2.00
N LYS A 121 -8.25 2.32 -1.49
CA LYS A 121 -7.58 1.92 -0.24
C LYS A 121 -6.06 2.02 -0.35
N ALA A 122 -5.48 1.63 -1.48
CA ALA A 122 -4.05 1.75 -1.72
C ALA A 122 -3.58 3.21 -1.83
N ALA A 123 -4.40 4.10 -2.37
CA ALA A 123 -4.09 5.54 -2.44
C ALA A 123 -4.26 6.27 -1.10
N TYR A 124 -5.02 5.69 -0.15
CA TYR A 124 -5.36 6.32 1.12
C TYR A 124 -4.13 6.77 1.94
N PRO A 125 -3.09 5.95 2.16
CA PRO A 125 -1.91 6.37 2.92
C PRO A 125 -1.22 7.61 2.35
N LEU A 126 -1.13 7.71 1.03
CA LEU A 126 -0.51 8.86 0.36
C LEU A 126 -1.39 10.11 0.45
N ASN A 127 -2.71 9.96 0.27
CA ASN A 127 -3.64 11.07 0.33
C ASN A 127 -3.83 11.63 1.75
N GLN A 128 -3.71 10.79 2.77
CA GLN A 128 -3.85 11.16 4.18
C GLN A 128 -2.50 11.33 4.89
N GLY A 129 -1.41 11.27 4.15
CA GLY A 129 -0.06 11.30 4.72
C GLY A 129 0.43 12.66 5.19
N LEU A 130 -0.31 13.76 4.91
CA LEU A 130 0.08 15.11 5.31
C LEU A 130 -0.45 15.46 6.71
N PRO A 131 0.30 16.21 7.54
CA PRO A 131 -0.11 16.57 8.92
C PRO A 131 -1.39 17.38 9.01
N SER A 132 -1.80 18.06 7.95
CA SER A 132 -3.00 18.90 7.90
C SER A 132 -4.29 18.14 7.55
N ILE A 133 -4.17 16.88 7.20
CA ILE A 133 -5.27 16.01 6.83
C ILE A 133 -5.30 14.87 7.86
N ASP A 134 -6.43 14.24 8.10
CA ASP A 134 -6.57 13.17 9.10
C ASP A 134 -5.40 12.17 9.06
N ASN A 135 -4.76 11.99 10.18
CA ASN A 135 -3.46 11.36 10.31
C ASN A 135 -3.46 9.90 9.86
N TYR A 136 -2.72 9.61 8.81
CA TYR A 136 -2.16 8.29 8.64
C TYR A 136 -0.79 8.29 9.35
N ASP A 137 -0.79 7.82 10.60
CA ASP A 137 0.43 7.76 11.40
C ASP A 137 1.35 6.65 10.88
N SER A 138 2.60 7.01 10.65
CA SER A 138 3.65 6.03 10.36
C SER A 138 4.10 5.30 11.64
N GLY A 139 5.03 4.36 11.53
CA GLY A 139 5.51 3.60 12.69
C GLY A 139 6.13 4.44 13.81
N ASP A 140 6.56 5.66 13.53
CA ASP A 140 7.10 6.64 14.48
C ASP A 140 6.02 7.56 15.09
N ALA A 141 4.74 7.25 14.87
CA ALA A 141 3.57 7.98 15.37
C ALA A 141 3.48 9.45 14.90
N VAL A 142 4.05 9.75 13.73
CA VAL A 142 3.84 11.02 13.03
C VAL A 142 3.26 10.74 11.64
N SER A 143 2.70 11.76 10.99
CA SER A 143 2.15 11.60 9.63
C SER A 143 3.22 11.17 8.62
N LEU A 144 2.82 10.41 7.62
CA LEU A 144 3.72 9.83 6.60
C LEU A 144 4.65 10.87 5.95
N PHE A 145 4.12 12.06 5.66
CA PHE A 145 4.91 13.20 5.16
C PHE A 145 5.04 14.23 6.27
N ASN A 146 6.23 14.31 6.87
CA ASN A 146 6.48 15.19 7.99
C ASN A 146 7.87 15.82 7.89
N THR A 147 8.03 16.95 8.58
CA THR A 147 9.32 17.64 8.71
C THR A 147 10.14 17.15 9.90
N SER A 148 9.61 16.25 10.72
CA SER A 148 10.21 15.83 11.99
C SER A 148 9.95 14.36 12.31
N HIS A 149 10.47 13.46 11.47
CA HIS A 149 10.54 12.03 11.82
C HIS A 149 11.67 11.80 12.81
N THR A 150 11.39 11.06 13.89
CA THR A 150 12.40 10.77 14.91
C THR A 150 13.26 9.58 14.48
N THR A 151 14.57 9.79 14.42
CA THR A 151 15.56 8.74 14.16
C THR A 151 16.63 8.71 15.25
N ILE A 152 17.48 7.66 15.28
CA ILE A 152 18.60 7.55 16.24
C ILE A 152 19.60 8.69 16.05
N ALA A 153 19.83 9.10 14.80
CA ALA A 153 20.75 10.20 14.47
C ALA A 153 20.16 11.59 14.73
N GLY A 154 18.86 11.71 14.99
CA GLY A 154 18.17 12.96 15.20
C GLY A 154 16.85 13.04 14.45
N SER A 155 16.45 14.23 14.05
CA SER A 155 15.24 14.46 13.27
C SER A 155 15.53 14.38 11.77
N PHE A 156 14.63 13.72 11.05
CA PHE A 156 14.66 13.55 9.61
C PHE A 156 13.39 14.13 8.98
N GLN A 157 13.50 14.74 7.80
CA GLN A 157 12.35 15.26 7.06
C GLN A 157 12.27 14.60 5.68
N ASN A 158 11.06 14.33 5.24
CA ASN A 158 10.75 13.79 3.91
C ASN A 158 9.81 14.69 3.08
N THR A 159 9.67 15.94 3.50
CA THR A 159 8.93 16.98 2.79
C THR A 159 9.83 18.19 2.58
N LEU A 160 9.48 19.06 1.63
CA LEU A 160 10.14 20.35 1.48
C LEU A 160 9.97 21.19 2.74
N THR A 161 11.04 21.80 3.23
CA THR A 161 11.02 22.70 4.40
C THR A 161 10.06 23.88 4.18
N THR A 162 10.02 24.40 2.95
CA THR A 162 9.06 25.42 2.52
C THR A 162 8.19 24.79 1.43
N GLN A 163 6.92 24.58 1.74
CA GLN A 163 5.96 24.03 0.77
C GLN A 163 5.76 25.06 -0.35
N ALA A 164 5.82 24.59 -1.58
CA ALA A 164 5.68 25.40 -2.78
C ALA A 164 4.96 24.59 -3.87
N ASP A 165 4.29 25.30 -4.77
CA ASP A 165 3.74 24.69 -5.97
C ASP A 165 4.84 24.09 -6.84
N LEU A 166 4.49 23.08 -7.66
CA LEU A 166 5.44 22.44 -8.56
C LEU A 166 5.92 23.43 -9.61
N ASN A 167 7.19 23.77 -9.54
CA ASN A 167 7.90 24.60 -10.51
C ASN A 167 9.34 24.12 -10.63
N GLU A 168 10.13 24.71 -11.52
CA GLU A 168 11.53 24.35 -11.76
C GLU A 168 12.37 24.41 -10.47
N THR A 169 12.24 25.50 -9.71
CA THR A 169 13.01 25.69 -8.47
C THR A 169 12.63 24.69 -7.39
N SER A 170 11.32 24.41 -7.20
CA SER A 170 10.86 23.45 -6.20
C SER A 170 11.24 22.02 -6.58
N LEU A 171 11.26 21.69 -7.87
CA LEU A 171 11.72 20.39 -8.35
C LEU A 171 13.24 20.21 -8.16
N GLU A 172 14.03 21.24 -8.46
CA GLU A 172 15.48 21.22 -8.21
C GLU A 172 15.78 21.04 -6.72
N GLN A 173 15.07 21.77 -5.86
CA GLN A 173 15.23 21.63 -4.41
C GLN A 173 14.86 20.22 -3.94
N ALA A 174 13.78 19.63 -4.44
CA ALA A 174 13.39 18.27 -4.10
C ALA A 174 14.47 17.24 -4.51
N LEU A 175 15.09 17.39 -5.66
CA LEU A 175 16.21 16.53 -6.10
C LEU A 175 17.43 16.67 -5.20
N ILE A 176 17.74 17.89 -4.75
CA ILE A 176 18.84 18.14 -3.80
C ILE A 176 18.52 17.47 -2.46
N ASP A 177 17.30 17.62 -1.96
CA ASP A 177 16.86 17.04 -0.69
C ASP A 177 16.90 15.49 -0.77
N ILE A 178 16.43 14.88 -1.86
CA ILE A 178 16.53 13.43 -2.06
C ILE A 178 18.00 12.96 -2.08
N ALA A 179 18.88 13.70 -2.73
CA ALA A 179 20.32 13.37 -2.74
C ALA A 179 20.99 13.54 -1.37
N ALA A 180 20.39 14.35 -0.49
CA ALA A 180 20.88 14.60 0.86
C ALA A 180 20.30 13.62 1.90
N LEU A 181 19.31 12.77 1.55
CA LEU A 181 18.67 11.83 2.45
C LEU A 181 19.70 10.92 3.16
N THR A 182 19.46 10.71 4.44
CA THR A 182 20.26 9.84 5.30
C THR A 182 19.40 8.73 5.88
N ASP A 183 20.04 7.64 6.27
CA ASP A 183 19.41 6.58 7.05
C ASP A 183 19.21 6.99 8.53
N GLU A 184 18.67 6.09 9.33
CA GLU A 184 18.40 6.30 10.77
C GLU A 184 19.67 6.52 11.61
N ARG A 185 20.85 6.24 11.07
CA ARG A 185 22.17 6.48 11.69
C ARG A 185 22.91 7.69 11.11
N GLY A 186 22.29 8.41 10.18
CA GLY A 186 22.85 9.58 9.53
C GLY A 186 23.80 9.26 8.37
N LEU A 187 23.85 8.02 7.88
CA LEU A 187 24.60 7.67 6.69
C LEU A 187 23.82 8.05 5.43
N LYS A 188 24.49 8.59 4.43
CA LYS A 188 23.85 8.96 3.17
C LYS A 188 23.30 7.75 2.44
N ILE A 189 22.06 7.81 2.05
CA ILE A 189 21.41 6.82 1.20
C ILE A 189 21.74 7.18 -0.25
N ALA A 190 22.36 6.24 -0.99
CA ALA A 190 22.56 6.42 -2.42
C ALA A 190 21.23 6.24 -3.17
N ALA A 191 20.45 7.29 -3.35
CA ALA A 191 19.20 7.28 -4.12
C ALA A 191 19.52 7.01 -5.60
N LYS A 192 19.46 5.74 -6.01
CA LYS A 192 19.63 5.32 -7.40
C LYS A 192 18.28 5.35 -8.12
N GLY A 193 18.24 5.95 -9.30
CA GLY A 193 17.05 5.89 -10.16
C GLY A 193 16.18 7.13 -10.17
N VAL A 194 16.47 8.15 -9.38
CA VAL A 194 15.85 9.47 -9.55
C VAL A 194 16.49 10.14 -10.76
N LYS A 195 15.73 10.20 -11.86
CA LYS A 195 16.15 10.86 -13.10
C LYS A 195 15.20 12.00 -13.42
#